data_734739fe3e475e9614cd1dc802860f0e
#
_entry.id   734739fe3e475e9614cd1dc802860f0e
#
_cell.length_a   1.000
_cell.length_b   1.000
_cell.length_c   1.000
_cell.angle_alpha   90.00
_cell.angle_beta   90.00
_cell.angle_gamma   90.00
#
_symmetry.space_group_name_H-M   'P 1'
#
loop_
_entity.id
_entity.type
_entity.pdbx_description
1 polymer ?
#
loop_
_entity_poly.entity_id
_entity_poly.type
_entity_poly.pdbx_seq_one_letter_code
_entity_poly.pdbx_strand_id
1 'polypeptide(L)'
;MPLSAVAETRNSLQLPANRKHLDGSDFPTLPIIRDPLAAMTSENEVIVGDSFDIALHLQKTYLFPSSPSKLSPDAGKQRQLFPAEGNGTVALHRAFNAFVDQLFSQHGAPLAGFYMPLDPRTADSDKASFVRRIPGVTKWEDLEIPKGSEVRKKMLAEFESALDTKLGPCFPSSATGDESKGTQGSGPFMDGRQEPMYADFIVGGWLQFMRGCLPEWEEMRNNWSNGKWGRLLDALEPWTNVDGRDGVVPARR
;
A
#
# COMPACT_ATOMS: atom_id res chain seq x y z
N MET A 1 13.20 -0.47 11.09
CA MET A 1 13.95 0.80 11.04
C MET A 1 13.06 1.88 11.65
N PRO A 2 13.57 2.75 12.55
CA PRO A 2 12.82 3.87 13.11
C PRO A 2 12.39 4.87 12.02
N LEU A 3 11.25 5.54 12.19
CA LEU A 3 10.80 6.59 11.28
C LEU A 3 11.79 7.76 11.21
N SER A 4 12.44 8.05 12.34
CA SER A 4 13.47 9.09 12.45
C SER A 4 14.71 8.83 11.60
N ALA A 5 15.01 7.57 11.27
CA ALA A 5 16.20 7.18 10.50
C ALA A 5 15.94 7.09 8.98
N VAL A 6 14.71 7.29 8.51
CA VAL A 6 14.38 7.14 7.07
C VAL A 6 15.15 8.13 6.20
N ALA A 7 15.22 9.40 6.62
CA ALA A 7 15.92 10.43 5.88
C ALA A 7 17.42 10.14 5.77
N GLU A 8 18.05 9.77 6.90
CA GLU A 8 19.48 9.42 6.94
C GLU A 8 19.79 8.20 6.06
N THR A 9 18.94 7.17 6.13
CA THR A 9 19.08 5.97 5.29
C THR A 9 19.01 6.32 3.80
N ARG A 10 18.04 7.12 3.37
CA ARG A 10 17.95 7.53 1.96
C ARG A 10 19.17 8.36 1.51
N ASN A 11 19.63 9.27 2.36
CA ASN A 11 20.80 10.09 2.08
C ASN A 11 22.08 9.21 1.95
N SER A 12 22.28 8.25 2.85
CA SER A 12 23.43 7.33 2.79
C SER A 12 23.45 6.46 1.53
N LEU A 13 22.26 6.17 0.98
CA LEU A 13 22.07 5.43 -0.27
C LEU A 13 22.02 6.35 -1.52
N GLN A 14 22.24 7.64 -1.35
CA GLN A 14 22.16 8.66 -2.43
C GLN A 14 20.81 8.67 -3.16
N LEU A 15 19.72 8.29 -2.47
CA LEU A 15 18.37 8.32 -2.99
C LEU A 15 17.69 9.65 -2.63
N PRO A 16 17.23 10.43 -3.61
CA PRO A 16 16.46 11.65 -3.31
C PRO A 16 15.16 11.32 -2.60
N ALA A 17 14.59 12.31 -1.90
CA ALA A 17 13.24 12.18 -1.38
C ALA A 17 12.26 11.95 -2.53
N ASN A 18 11.33 11.01 -2.33
CA ASN A 18 10.35 10.62 -3.35
C ASN A 18 9.02 11.38 -3.21
N ARG A 19 8.84 12.13 -2.13
CA ARG A 19 7.65 12.96 -1.88
C ARG A 19 8.06 14.35 -1.36
N LYS A 20 7.08 15.25 -1.33
CA LYS A 20 7.20 16.58 -0.74
C LYS A 20 6.16 16.76 0.35
N HIS A 21 6.51 17.51 1.39
CA HIS A 21 5.56 18.06 2.35
C HIS A 21 4.72 19.18 1.71
N LEU A 22 3.67 19.61 2.39
CA LEU A 22 2.82 20.73 1.94
C LEU A 22 3.59 22.04 1.81
N ASP A 23 4.65 22.23 2.57
CA ASP A 23 5.54 23.39 2.53
C ASP A 23 6.63 23.30 1.42
N GLY A 24 6.62 22.23 0.62
CA GLY A 24 7.58 21.98 -0.45
C GLY A 24 8.88 21.32 -0.01
N SER A 25 9.12 21.13 1.29
CA SER A 25 10.30 20.45 1.80
C SER A 25 10.28 18.95 1.45
N ASP A 26 11.46 18.31 1.50
CA ASP A 26 11.63 16.90 1.15
C ASP A 26 10.96 15.99 2.17
N PHE A 27 10.16 15.05 1.66
CA PHE A 27 9.52 14.00 2.46
C PHE A 27 10.06 12.62 2.04
N PRO A 28 11.14 12.14 2.66
CA PRO A 28 11.70 10.83 2.39
C PRO A 28 10.82 9.73 2.97
N THR A 29 10.50 8.71 2.17
CA THR A 29 9.68 7.56 2.59
C THR A 29 10.35 6.23 2.25
N LEU A 30 9.79 5.15 2.79
CA LEU A 30 10.03 3.77 2.38
C LEU A 30 8.90 3.33 1.44
N PRO A 31 9.05 2.20 0.71
CA PRO A 31 10.14 1.22 0.77
C PRO A 31 11.40 1.59 -0.05
N ILE A 32 12.49 0.86 0.22
CA ILE A 32 13.73 0.87 -0.58
C ILE A 32 14.14 -0.58 -0.77
N ILE A 33 14.54 -0.95 -1.98
CA ILE A 33 15.15 -2.25 -2.26
C ILE A 33 16.57 -2.07 -2.79
N ARG A 34 17.40 -3.06 -2.52
CA ARG A 34 18.71 -3.28 -3.14
C ARG A 34 18.61 -4.57 -3.95
N ASP A 35 18.87 -4.50 -5.24
CA ASP A 35 18.76 -5.63 -6.15
C ASP A 35 20.14 -6.17 -6.54
N PRO A 36 20.62 -7.25 -5.89
CA PRO A 36 21.93 -7.82 -6.16
C PRO A 36 21.99 -8.57 -7.50
N LEU A 37 20.84 -9.07 -8.02
CA LEU A 37 20.84 -9.82 -9.28
C LEU A 37 20.91 -8.88 -10.48
N ALA A 38 20.29 -7.70 -10.40
CA ALA A 38 20.45 -6.68 -11.43
C ALA A 38 21.89 -6.16 -11.50
N ALA A 39 22.62 -6.15 -10.38
CA ALA A 39 24.03 -5.79 -10.33
C ALA A 39 24.96 -6.80 -11.04
N MET A 40 24.54 -8.06 -11.21
CA MET A 40 25.33 -9.06 -11.97
C MET A 40 25.35 -8.77 -13.48
N THR A 41 24.47 -7.91 -13.97
CA THR A 41 24.37 -7.52 -15.39
C THR A 41 24.82 -6.07 -15.64
N SER A 42 25.13 -5.32 -14.59
CA SER A 42 25.61 -3.94 -14.65
C SER A 42 26.79 -3.74 -13.68
N GLU A 43 27.70 -2.81 -14.00
CA GLU A 43 28.84 -2.49 -13.14
C GLU A 43 28.44 -1.78 -11.84
N ASN A 44 27.19 -1.37 -11.71
CA ASN A 44 26.68 -0.64 -10.55
C ASN A 44 25.54 -1.38 -9.85
N GLU A 45 25.57 -1.35 -8.54
CA GLU A 45 24.49 -1.83 -7.70
C GLU A 45 23.18 -1.07 -7.99
N VAL A 46 22.07 -1.79 -8.13
CA VAL A 46 20.75 -1.19 -8.38
C VAL A 46 20.01 -1.00 -7.06
N ILE A 47 19.80 0.25 -6.69
CA ILE A 47 19.00 0.64 -5.52
C ILE A 47 17.79 1.42 -6.01
N VAL A 48 16.59 1.00 -5.62
CA VAL A 48 15.33 1.60 -6.04
C VAL A 48 14.51 1.98 -4.81
N GLY A 49 14.02 3.19 -4.77
CA GLY A 49 13.16 3.68 -3.68
C GLY A 49 11.87 4.26 -4.23
N ASP A 50 10.76 3.98 -3.63
CA ASP A 50 9.36 4.19 -3.97
C ASP A 50 8.68 2.90 -4.44
N SER A 51 7.49 2.63 -3.89
CA SER A 51 6.77 1.37 -4.16
C SER A 51 6.41 1.20 -5.63
N PHE A 52 6.06 2.28 -6.32
CA PHE A 52 5.71 2.24 -7.74
C PHE A 52 6.93 1.96 -8.62
N ASP A 53 8.04 2.64 -8.35
CA ASP A 53 9.29 2.48 -9.12
C ASP A 53 9.91 1.10 -8.85
N ILE A 54 9.78 0.57 -7.62
CA ILE A 54 10.14 -0.81 -7.28
C ILE A 54 9.32 -1.80 -8.09
N ALA A 55 8.00 -1.63 -8.17
CA ALA A 55 7.14 -2.51 -8.96
C ALA A 55 7.49 -2.49 -10.45
N LEU A 56 7.80 -1.31 -11.01
CA LEU A 56 8.28 -1.18 -12.39
C LEU A 56 9.62 -1.87 -12.61
N HIS A 57 10.55 -1.71 -11.67
CA HIS A 57 11.86 -2.39 -11.72
C HIS A 57 11.69 -3.90 -11.72
N LEU A 58 10.89 -4.44 -10.79
CA LEU A 58 10.64 -5.87 -10.68
C LEU A 58 9.98 -6.42 -11.94
N GLN A 59 9.00 -5.70 -12.51
CA GLN A 59 8.37 -6.13 -13.76
C GLN A 59 9.36 -6.20 -14.92
N LYS A 60 10.18 -5.17 -15.10
CA LYS A 60 11.16 -5.13 -16.20
C LYS A 60 12.25 -6.17 -16.03
N THR A 61 12.72 -6.39 -14.80
CA THR A 61 13.89 -7.24 -14.54
C THR A 61 13.51 -8.71 -14.47
N TYR A 62 12.38 -9.06 -13.87
CA TYR A 62 12.04 -10.42 -13.52
C TYR A 62 10.82 -10.98 -14.25
N LEU A 63 9.85 -10.14 -14.61
CA LEU A 63 8.59 -10.61 -15.22
C LEU A 63 8.60 -10.49 -16.74
N PHE A 64 9.42 -9.60 -17.31
CA PHE A 64 9.64 -9.45 -18.76
C PHE A 64 11.14 -9.33 -19.07
N PRO A 65 11.96 -10.35 -18.76
CA PRO A 65 13.34 -10.31 -19.18
C PRO A 65 13.37 -10.32 -20.71
N SER A 66 14.13 -9.37 -21.30
CA SER A 66 14.36 -9.25 -22.74
C SER A 66 15.07 -10.48 -23.34
N SER A 67 15.47 -11.43 -22.48
CA SER A 67 16.08 -12.71 -22.83
C SER A 67 15.43 -13.81 -22.00
N PRO A 68 15.10 -14.97 -22.59
CA PRO A 68 14.57 -16.12 -21.84
C PRO A 68 15.67 -16.73 -20.99
N SER A 69 16.14 -16.01 -19.98
CA SER A 69 17.14 -16.53 -19.05
C SER A 69 16.47 -17.40 -18.01
N LYS A 70 16.81 -18.63 -18.04
CA LYS A 70 16.98 -19.75 -17.10
C LYS A 70 16.42 -19.69 -15.66
N LEU A 71 15.62 -18.69 -15.26
CA LEU A 71 15.29 -18.42 -13.84
C LEU A 71 13.91 -18.90 -13.39
N SER A 72 13.08 -19.48 -14.25
CA SER A 72 11.81 -20.05 -13.76
C SER A 72 11.36 -21.25 -14.59
N PRO A 73 11.15 -22.42 -13.97
CA PRO A 73 10.47 -23.56 -14.59
C PRO A 73 8.98 -23.27 -14.93
N ASP A 74 8.39 -22.24 -14.30
CA ASP A 74 6.98 -21.83 -14.46
C ASP A 74 6.79 -20.70 -15.50
N ALA A 75 7.64 -20.58 -16.49
CA ALA A 75 7.55 -19.58 -17.57
C ALA A 75 6.24 -19.61 -18.40
N GLY A 76 5.30 -20.49 -18.07
CA GLY A 76 4.00 -20.61 -18.78
C GLY A 76 2.90 -19.67 -18.28
N LYS A 77 3.00 -19.08 -17.09
CA LYS A 77 2.07 -18.07 -16.57
C LYS A 77 2.84 -16.79 -16.31
N GLN A 78 2.85 -15.90 -17.30
CA GLN A 78 3.42 -14.57 -17.14
C GLN A 78 2.59 -13.78 -16.11
N ARG A 79 3.08 -13.73 -14.87
CA ARG A 79 2.53 -12.83 -13.84
C ARG A 79 2.90 -11.40 -14.21
N GLN A 80 1.91 -10.53 -14.30
CA GLN A 80 2.12 -9.13 -14.68
C GLN A 80 1.63 -8.22 -13.55
N LEU A 81 2.52 -7.39 -13.04
CA LEU A 81 2.14 -6.32 -12.09
C LEU A 81 1.38 -5.20 -12.81
N PHE A 82 1.78 -4.92 -14.05
CA PHE A 82 1.10 -3.97 -14.92
C PHE A 82 0.68 -4.71 -16.20
N PRO A 83 -0.54 -4.55 -16.70
CA PRO A 83 -0.96 -5.15 -17.97
C PRO A 83 -0.02 -4.76 -19.10
N ALA A 84 0.28 -5.71 -19.98
CA ALA A 84 1.38 -5.61 -20.97
C ALA A 84 1.15 -4.64 -22.12
N GLU A 85 -0.04 -4.09 -22.27
CA GLU A 85 -0.41 -3.36 -23.49
C GLU A 85 -0.27 -1.85 -23.35
N GLY A 86 0.85 -1.33 -23.87
CA GLY A 86 1.07 0.08 -24.18
C GLY A 86 1.67 0.95 -23.07
N ASN A 87 2.45 1.96 -23.49
CA ASN A 87 3.08 2.95 -22.61
C ASN A 87 2.07 3.75 -21.75
N GLY A 88 0.80 3.83 -22.18
CA GLY A 88 -0.26 4.53 -21.45
C GLY A 88 -0.67 3.83 -20.14
N THR A 89 -0.52 2.52 -20.05
CA THR A 89 -0.94 1.73 -18.88
C THR A 89 -0.14 2.07 -17.63
N VAL A 90 1.18 2.28 -17.76
CA VAL A 90 2.05 2.68 -16.64
C VAL A 90 1.62 4.06 -16.09
N ALA A 91 1.29 5.01 -16.97
CA ALA A 91 0.82 6.33 -16.54
C ALA A 91 -0.52 6.26 -15.79
N LEU A 92 -1.45 5.42 -16.26
CA LEU A 92 -2.72 5.19 -15.57
C LEU A 92 -2.53 4.55 -14.19
N HIS A 93 -1.66 3.56 -14.07
CA HIS A 93 -1.33 2.96 -12.77
C HIS A 93 -0.66 3.97 -11.82
N ARG A 94 0.21 4.85 -12.33
CA ARG A 94 0.79 5.93 -11.53
C ARG A 94 -0.27 6.92 -11.04
N ALA A 95 -1.22 7.29 -11.89
CA ALA A 95 -2.34 8.15 -11.51
C ALA A 95 -3.25 7.47 -10.48
N PHE A 96 -3.54 6.17 -10.66
CA PHE A 96 -4.32 5.38 -9.70
C PHE A 96 -3.60 5.28 -8.35
N ASN A 97 -2.28 5.04 -8.34
CA ASN A 97 -1.48 5.03 -7.11
C ASN A 97 -1.62 6.36 -6.36
N ALA A 98 -1.46 7.49 -7.06
CA ALA A 98 -1.60 8.82 -6.46
C ALA A 98 -3.01 9.06 -5.92
N PHE A 99 -4.03 8.60 -6.64
CA PHE A 99 -5.43 8.69 -6.21
C PHE A 99 -5.70 7.88 -4.94
N VAL A 100 -5.25 6.62 -4.86
CA VAL A 100 -5.40 5.76 -3.67
C VAL A 100 -4.65 6.36 -2.49
N ASP A 101 -3.41 6.79 -2.68
CA ASP A 101 -2.62 7.47 -1.65
C ASP A 101 -3.33 8.71 -1.11
N GLN A 102 -3.88 9.54 -1.98
CA GLN A 102 -4.64 10.72 -1.58
C GLN A 102 -5.89 10.36 -0.78
N LEU A 103 -6.67 9.37 -1.25
CA LEU A 103 -7.90 8.94 -0.58
C LEU A 103 -7.63 8.45 0.84
N PHE A 104 -6.68 7.53 1.01
CA PHE A 104 -6.34 7.01 2.33
C PHE A 104 -5.64 8.03 3.23
N SER A 105 -4.77 8.89 2.67
CA SER A 105 -4.12 9.96 3.43
C SER A 105 -5.13 10.99 3.94
N GLN A 106 -6.15 11.30 3.15
CA GLN A 106 -7.17 12.27 3.51
C GLN A 106 -8.16 11.73 4.55
N HIS A 107 -8.62 10.49 4.40
CA HIS A 107 -9.71 9.95 5.20
C HIS A 107 -9.25 8.93 6.25
N GLY A 108 -8.32 8.04 5.92
CA GLY A 108 -7.89 6.94 6.78
C GLY A 108 -6.75 7.31 7.71
N ALA A 109 -5.71 7.99 7.22
CA ALA A 109 -4.53 8.29 8.01
C ALA A 109 -4.82 9.14 9.27
N PRO A 110 -5.72 10.14 9.27
CA PRO A 110 -6.08 10.87 10.48
C PRO A 110 -6.74 10.01 11.56
N LEU A 111 -7.49 8.97 11.15
CA LEU A 111 -8.16 8.04 12.07
C LEU A 111 -7.20 6.99 12.67
N ALA A 112 -6.15 6.64 11.93
CA ALA A 112 -5.23 5.55 12.25
C ALA A 112 -3.89 6.03 12.84
N GLY A 113 -3.44 7.24 12.50
CA GLY A 113 -2.08 7.71 12.77
C GLY A 113 -1.68 7.71 14.25
N PHE A 114 -2.58 8.11 15.14
CA PHE A 114 -2.32 8.08 16.59
C PHE A 114 -2.08 6.66 17.13
N TYR A 115 -2.67 5.65 16.51
CA TYR A 115 -2.64 4.25 16.96
C TYR A 115 -1.53 3.42 16.28
N MET A 116 -0.59 4.06 15.59
CA MET A 116 0.53 3.34 14.98
C MET A 116 1.36 2.58 16.03
N PRO A 117 1.67 1.30 15.79
CA PRO A 117 2.52 0.51 16.67
C PRO A 117 3.99 0.93 16.50
N LEU A 118 4.47 1.84 17.32
CA LEU A 118 5.86 2.28 17.33
C LEU A 118 6.73 1.34 18.16
N ASP A 119 7.99 1.16 17.76
CA ASP A 119 8.98 0.42 18.56
C ASP A 119 9.22 1.17 19.87
N PRO A 120 9.03 0.53 21.04
CA PRO A 120 9.22 1.19 22.34
C PRO A 120 10.59 1.84 22.52
N ARG A 121 11.64 1.32 21.84
CA ARG A 121 13.01 1.84 21.93
C ARG A 121 13.19 3.17 21.20
N THR A 122 12.34 3.47 20.22
CA THR A 122 12.45 4.66 19.38
C THR A 122 11.18 5.51 19.39
N ALA A 123 10.17 5.10 20.16
CA ALA A 123 8.83 5.70 20.13
C ALA A 123 8.85 7.22 20.31
N ASP A 124 9.64 7.74 21.25
CA ASP A 124 9.69 9.18 21.52
C ASP A 124 10.28 9.96 20.33
N SER A 125 11.36 9.46 19.73
CA SER A 125 11.98 10.08 18.56
C SER A 125 11.09 9.97 17.32
N ASP A 126 10.40 8.85 17.16
CA ASP A 126 9.50 8.61 16.05
C ASP A 126 8.23 9.47 16.15
N LYS A 127 7.64 9.58 17.35
CA LYS A 127 6.53 10.51 17.62
C LYS A 127 6.91 11.96 17.32
N ALA A 128 8.05 12.42 17.84
CA ALA A 128 8.54 13.76 17.61
C ALA A 128 8.82 14.02 16.12
N SER A 129 9.36 13.03 15.41
CA SER A 129 9.57 13.11 13.96
C SER A 129 8.26 13.18 13.19
N PHE A 130 7.24 12.42 13.60
CA PHE A 130 5.93 12.40 12.96
C PHE A 130 5.17 13.71 13.16
N VAL A 131 5.10 14.20 14.40
CA VAL A 131 4.43 15.47 14.75
C VAL A 131 4.97 16.65 13.96
N ARG A 132 6.30 16.75 13.82
CA ARG A 132 6.93 17.84 13.04
C ARG A 132 6.49 17.89 11.56
N ARG A 133 5.93 16.80 11.04
CA ARG A 133 5.50 16.72 9.63
C ARG A 133 4.07 17.18 9.41
N ILE A 134 3.30 17.39 10.49
CA ILE A 134 1.87 17.71 10.40
C ILE A 134 1.65 19.16 10.84
N PRO A 135 1.28 20.05 9.92
CA PRO A 135 1.02 21.45 10.25
C PRO A 135 -0.06 21.58 11.34
N GLY A 136 0.18 22.43 12.33
CA GLY A 136 -0.75 22.70 13.43
C GLY A 136 -0.77 21.66 14.55
N VAL A 137 0.00 20.56 14.44
CA VAL A 137 0.16 19.56 15.50
C VAL A 137 1.42 19.89 16.30
N THR A 138 1.32 19.95 17.61
CA THR A 138 2.42 20.31 18.52
C THR A 138 2.95 19.14 19.35
N LYS A 139 2.08 18.18 19.64
CA LYS A 139 2.40 16.96 20.39
C LYS A 139 1.62 15.76 19.85
N TRP A 140 2.08 14.56 20.20
CA TRP A 140 1.47 13.31 19.71
C TRP A 140 -0.01 13.18 20.06
N GLU A 141 -0.40 13.62 21.26
CA GLU A 141 -1.76 13.56 21.78
C GLU A 141 -2.74 14.42 20.97
N ASP A 142 -2.25 15.46 20.28
CA ASP A 142 -3.09 16.29 19.39
C ASP A 142 -3.60 15.52 18.17
N LEU A 143 -3.01 14.36 17.87
CA LEU A 143 -3.46 13.46 16.79
C LEU A 143 -4.63 12.58 17.20
N GLU A 144 -4.92 12.49 18.50
CA GLU A 144 -5.97 11.60 18.98
C GLU A 144 -7.35 12.14 18.63
N ILE A 145 -8.10 11.36 17.88
CA ILE A 145 -9.55 11.54 17.72
C ILE A 145 -10.20 10.46 18.56
N PRO A 146 -10.79 10.78 19.72
CA PRO A 146 -11.24 9.80 20.69
C PRO A 146 -12.27 8.83 20.11
N LYS A 147 -12.10 7.55 20.43
CA LYS A 147 -13.05 6.50 20.04
C LYS A 147 -14.46 6.84 20.50
N GLY A 148 -15.46 6.60 19.64
CA GLY A 148 -16.86 6.84 19.95
C GLY A 148 -17.29 8.32 19.96
N SER A 149 -16.36 9.27 19.77
CA SER A 149 -16.73 10.68 19.62
C SER A 149 -17.53 10.92 18.33
N GLU A 150 -18.43 11.91 18.34
CA GLU A 150 -19.23 12.24 17.15
C GLU A 150 -18.36 12.67 15.97
N VAL A 151 -17.25 13.35 16.23
CA VAL A 151 -16.26 13.71 15.21
C VAL A 151 -15.69 12.46 14.56
N ARG A 152 -15.26 11.46 15.36
CA ARG A 152 -14.72 10.21 14.85
C ARG A 152 -15.76 9.42 14.06
N LYS A 153 -16.98 9.30 14.55
CA LYS A 153 -18.08 8.62 13.84
C LYS A 153 -18.34 9.26 12.47
N LYS A 154 -18.38 10.59 12.41
CA LYS A 154 -18.52 11.31 11.15
C LYS A 154 -17.40 11.03 10.19
N MET A 155 -16.15 11.09 10.66
CA MET A 155 -14.97 10.81 9.83
C MET A 155 -14.94 9.36 9.31
N LEU A 156 -15.34 8.38 10.13
CA LEU A 156 -15.47 6.98 9.71
C LEU A 156 -16.52 6.82 8.61
N ALA A 157 -17.70 7.46 8.77
CA ALA A 157 -18.74 7.45 7.74
C ALA A 157 -18.30 8.12 6.43
N GLU A 158 -17.56 9.23 6.51
CA GLU A 158 -16.97 9.90 5.34
C GLU A 158 -15.92 9.01 4.65
N PHE A 159 -15.13 8.27 5.43
CA PHE A 159 -14.14 7.35 4.88
C PHE A 159 -14.81 6.15 4.19
N GLU A 160 -15.80 5.52 4.82
CA GLU A 160 -16.59 4.45 4.23
C GLU A 160 -17.23 4.91 2.91
N SER A 161 -17.91 6.06 2.92
CA SER A 161 -18.54 6.65 1.74
C SER A 161 -17.53 6.94 0.62
N ALA A 162 -16.33 7.42 0.97
CA ALA A 162 -15.28 7.67 -0.02
C ALA A 162 -14.75 6.37 -0.65
N LEU A 163 -14.58 5.32 0.16
CA LEU A 163 -14.22 3.99 -0.35
C LEU A 163 -15.30 3.44 -1.26
N ASP A 164 -16.57 3.50 -0.86
CA ASP A 164 -17.69 2.96 -1.63
C ASP A 164 -17.88 3.67 -2.97
N THR A 165 -17.82 5.00 -2.97
CA THR A 165 -18.15 5.78 -4.15
C THR A 165 -16.99 5.94 -5.12
N LYS A 166 -15.76 6.01 -4.61
CA LYS A 166 -14.59 6.34 -5.43
C LYS A 166 -13.76 5.09 -5.79
N LEU A 167 -13.63 4.15 -4.87
CA LEU A 167 -12.78 2.96 -5.05
C LEU A 167 -13.59 1.69 -5.25
N GLY A 168 -14.74 1.59 -4.60
CA GLY A 168 -15.64 0.43 -4.68
C GLY A 168 -16.01 -0.01 -6.08
N PRO A 169 -16.26 0.90 -7.05
CA PRO A 169 -16.58 0.53 -8.42
C PRO A 169 -15.45 -0.20 -9.17
N CYS A 170 -14.19 -0.05 -8.73
CA CYS A 170 -13.04 -0.73 -9.34
C CYS A 170 -12.94 -2.22 -8.95
N PHE A 171 -13.69 -2.64 -7.93
CA PHE A 171 -13.65 -4.01 -7.40
C PHE A 171 -15.04 -4.67 -7.53
N PRO A 172 -15.09 -5.99 -7.78
CA PRO A 172 -16.35 -6.68 -7.93
C PRO A 172 -17.19 -6.52 -6.67
N SER A 173 -18.47 -6.22 -6.86
CA SER A 173 -19.45 -6.41 -5.82
C SER A 173 -19.56 -7.91 -5.62
N SER A 174 -19.56 -8.39 -4.36
CA SER A 174 -19.88 -9.78 -4.08
C SER A 174 -21.29 -10.03 -4.62
N ALA A 175 -21.39 -10.61 -5.79
CA ALA A 175 -22.65 -10.82 -6.45
C ALA A 175 -23.49 -11.79 -5.63
N THR A 176 -24.62 -11.36 -5.21
CA THR A 176 -25.83 -12.15 -5.29
C THR A 176 -25.86 -12.80 -6.67
N GLY A 177 -25.73 -14.13 -6.72
CA GLY A 177 -25.57 -14.99 -7.87
C GLY A 177 -26.50 -14.75 -9.06
N ASP A 178 -26.30 -13.69 -9.78
CA ASP A 178 -26.83 -13.54 -11.13
C ASP A 178 -25.74 -13.94 -12.12
N GLU A 179 -25.57 -15.25 -12.28
CA GLU A 179 -24.69 -15.89 -13.28
C GLU A 179 -25.13 -15.58 -14.72
N SER A 180 -26.25 -14.86 -14.92
CA SER A 180 -26.86 -14.63 -16.23
C SER A 180 -26.20 -13.48 -17.04
N LYS A 181 -25.38 -12.65 -16.43
CA LYS A 181 -24.58 -11.66 -17.14
C LYS A 181 -23.14 -12.14 -17.18
N GLY A 182 -22.73 -12.68 -18.31
CA GLY A 182 -21.38 -13.14 -18.61
C GLY A 182 -20.31 -12.04 -18.39
N THR A 183 -20.14 -11.59 -17.15
CA THR A 183 -19.08 -10.70 -16.73
C THR A 183 -17.81 -11.52 -16.61
N GLN A 184 -16.89 -11.31 -17.51
CA GLN A 184 -15.50 -11.71 -17.37
C GLN A 184 -15.00 -11.33 -15.98
N GLY A 185 -14.77 -12.35 -15.09
CA GLY A 185 -14.06 -12.19 -13.85
C GLY A 185 -14.91 -12.24 -12.58
N SER A 186 -14.96 -13.42 -11.94
CA SER A 186 -15.52 -13.63 -10.61
C SER A 186 -14.45 -13.58 -9.51
N GLY A 187 -13.23 -13.09 -9.83
CA GLY A 187 -12.11 -13.03 -8.89
C GLY A 187 -12.22 -11.87 -7.88
N PRO A 188 -11.43 -11.91 -6.81
CA PRO A 188 -11.50 -10.92 -5.73
C PRO A 188 -10.80 -9.60 -6.06
N PHE A 189 -10.00 -9.56 -7.14
CA PHE A 189 -9.14 -8.44 -7.49
C PHE A 189 -9.83 -7.44 -8.42
N MET A 190 -9.18 -6.32 -8.68
CA MET A 190 -9.68 -5.27 -9.55
C MET A 190 -10.18 -5.86 -10.89
N ASP A 191 -11.31 -5.34 -11.37
CA ASP A 191 -12.00 -5.83 -12.58
C ASP A 191 -12.40 -7.33 -12.51
N GLY A 192 -12.50 -7.91 -11.32
CA GLY A 192 -12.86 -9.33 -11.13
C GLY A 192 -11.79 -10.32 -11.55
N ARG A 193 -10.53 -9.93 -11.59
CA ARG A 193 -9.39 -10.79 -11.94
C ARG A 193 -9.14 -11.87 -10.90
N GLN A 194 -8.53 -12.98 -11.33
CA GLN A 194 -8.09 -14.08 -10.47
C GLN A 194 -6.67 -13.88 -9.93
N GLU A 195 -5.85 -13.08 -10.61
CA GLU A 195 -4.49 -12.75 -10.20
C GLU A 195 -4.39 -11.25 -9.92
N PRO A 196 -3.72 -10.85 -8.82
CA PRO A 196 -3.57 -9.45 -8.48
C PRO A 196 -2.64 -8.71 -9.45
N MET A 197 -2.89 -7.43 -9.62
CA MET A 197 -1.99 -6.49 -10.28
C MET A 197 -1.49 -5.44 -9.27
N TYR A 198 -0.61 -4.54 -9.71
CA TYR A 198 -0.08 -3.47 -8.83
C TYR A 198 -1.18 -2.65 -8.15
N ALA A 199 -2.29 -2.40 -8.85
CA ALA A 199 -3.43 -1.67 -8.31
C ALA A 199 -4.04 -2.34 -7.06
N ASP A 200 -4.07 -3.67 -7.03
CA ASP A 200 -4.55 -4.42 -5.85
C ASP A 200 -3.57 -4.30 -4.69
N PHE A 201 -2.27 -4.35 -4.98
CA PHE A 201 -1.23 -4.25 -3.96
C PHE A 201 -1.18 -2.86 -3.30
N ILE A 202 -1.41 -1.77 -4.04
CA ILE A 202 -1.43 -0.44 -3.41
C ILE A 202 -2.63 -0.28 -2.48
N VAL A 203 -3.80 -0.79 -2.86
CA VAL A 203 -4.99 -0.81 -1.97
C VAL A 203 -4.74 -1.74 -0.79
N GLY A 204 -4.23 -2.95 -1.04
CA GLY A 204 -3.88 -3.94 0.00
C GLY A 204 -2.88 -3.41 1.02
N GLY A 205 -1.88 -2.64 0.59
CA GLY A 205 -0.91 -2.00 1.48
C GLY A 205 -1.56 -1.00 2.45
N TRP A 206 -2.49 -0.19 1.96
CA TRP A 206 -3.27 0.71 2.81
C TRP A 206 -4.23 -0.04 3.74
N LEU A 207 -4.90 -1.10 3.26
CA LEU A 207 -5.74 -1.95 4.11
C LEU A 207 -4.93 -2.63 5.21
N GLN A 208 -3.71 -3.09 4.90
CA GLN A 208 -2.80 -3.65 5.88
C GLN A 208 -2.37 -2.61 6.94
N PHE A 209 -2.15 -1.36 6.54
CA PHE A 209 -1.91 -0.26 7.47
C PHE A 209 -3.13 -0.02 8.36
N MET A 210 -4.35 0.01 7.79
CA MET A 210 -5.59 0.13 8.58
C MET A 210 -5.73 -1.03 9.56
N ARG A 211 -5.47 -2.27 9.13
CA ARG A 211 -5.47 -3.44 10.01
C ARG A 211 -4.55 -3.28 11.22
N GLY A 212 -3.39 -2.69 11.01
CA GLY A 212 -2.41 -2.46 12.08
C GLY A 212 -2.74 -1.31 13.03
N CYS A 213 -3.45 -0.29 12.54
CA CYS A 213 -3.55 1.00 13.21
C CYS A 213 -4.98 1.47 13.50
N LEU A 214 -5.98 1.08 12.68
CA LEU A 214 -7.36 1.55 12.87
C LEU A 214 -8.07 0.75 13.95
N PRO A 215 -8.51 1.38 15.05
CA PRO A 215 -9.26 0.67 16.10
C PRO A 215 -10.55 0.00 15.63
N GLU A 216 -11.21 0.55 14.62
CA GLU A 216 -12.45 0.05 14.01
C GLU A 216 -12.18 -0.91 12.84
N TRP A 217 -10.98 -1.49 12.75
CA TRP A 217 -10.62 -2.39 11.65
C TRP A 217 -11.60 -3.55 11.44
N GLU A 218 -12.06 -4.20 12.51
CA GLU A 218 -12.97 -5.33 12.39
C GLU A 218 -14.34 -4.93 11.79
N GLU A 219 -14.81 -3.72 12.10
CA GLU A 219 -16.01 -3.16 11.49
C GLU A 219 -15.76 -2.85 10.01
N MET A 220 -14.66 -2.17 9.68
CA MET A 220 -14.25 -1.91 8.31
C MET A 220 -14.12 -3.20 7.50
N ARG A 221 -13.45 -4.21 8.05
CA ARG A 221 -13.19 -5.49 7.39
C ARG A 221 -14.48 -6.24 7.05
N ASN A 222 -15.40 -6.30 8.01
CA ASN A 222 -16.56 -7.19 7.93
C ASN A 222 -17.81 -6.52 7.36
N ASN A 223 -18.00 -5.22 7.59
CA ASN A 223 -19.25 -4.53 7.32
C ASN A 223 -19.18 -3.55 6.16
N TRP A 224 -18.07 -2.79 6.04
CA TRP A 224 -17.97 -1.76 5.00
C TRP A 224 -18.00 -2.39 3.60
N SER A 225 -18.79 -1.81 2.71
CA SER A 225 -18.97 -2.36 1.36
C SER A 225 -19.34 -3.84 1.34
N ASN A 226 -20.13 -4.32 2.31
CA ASN A 226 -20.47 -5.74 2.51
C ASN A 226 -19.22 -6.64 2.68
N GLY A 227 -18.21 -6.19 3.43
CA GLY A 227 -16.98 -6.92 3.70
C GLY A 227 -16.01 -7.02 2.51
N LYS A 228 -16.19 -6.18 1.48
CA LYS A 228 -15.33 -6.16 0.28
C LYS A 228 -13.86 -6.00 0.63
N TRP A 229 -13.53 -5.07 1.51
CA TRP A 229 -12.16 -4.73 1.87
C TRP A 229 -11.46 -5.84 2.65
N GLY A 230 -12.20 -6.54 3.50
CA GLY A 230 -11.71 -7.75 4.18
C GLY A 230 -11.38 -8.86 3.17
N ARG A 231 -12.31 -9.17 2.25
CA ARG A 231 -12.08 -10.20 1.22
C ARG A 231 -10.90 -9.88 0.30
N LEU A 232 -10.72 -8.61 -0.09
CA LEU A 232 -9.55 -8.20 -0.87
C LEU A 232 -8.26 -8.46 -0.10
N LEU A 233 -8.20 -8.07 1.18
CA LEU A 233 -7.01 -8.27 2.00
C LEU A 233 -6.72 -9.75 2.21
N ASP A 234 -7.74 -10.56 2.50
CA ASP A 234 -7.61 -12.02 2.66
C ASP A 234 -7.12 -12.68 1.35
N ALA A 235 -7.61 -12.23 0.20
CA ALA A 235 -7.15 -12.72 -1.09
C ALA A 235 -5.69 -12.35 -1.41
N LEU A 236 -5.16 -11.28 -0.83
CA LEU A 236 -3.76 -10.86 -0.98
C LEU A 236 -2.82 -11.58 0.01
N GLU A 237 -3.33 -12.31 1.01
CA GLU A 237 -2.52 -12.97 2.03
C GLU A 237 -1.40 -13.88 1.46
N PRO A 238 -1.62 -14.68 0.38
CA PRO A 238 -0.57 -15.50 -0.20
C PRO A 238 0.68 -14.71 -0.67
N TRP A 239 0.53 -13.42 -0.95
CA TRP A 239 1.65 -12.55 -1.38
C TRP A 239 2.29 -11.77 -0.22
N THR A 240 1.79 -11.91 1.01
CA THR A 240 2.37 -11.26 2.21
C THR A 240 3.43 -12.12 2.88
N ASN A 241 3.49 -13.41 2.56
CA ASN A 241 4.43 -14.35 3.14
C ASN A 241 5.76 -14.32 2.36
N VAL A 242 6.82 -13.82 2.99
CA VAL A 242 8.17 -13.79 2.42
C VAL A 242 9.01 -14.83 3.17
N ASP A 243 9.56 -15.81 2.44
CA ASP A 243 10.45 -16.86 2.96
C ASP A 243 9.84 -17.71 4.11
N GLY A 244 8.54 -17.98 4.07
CA GLY A 244 7.86 -18.76 5.11
C GLY A 244 7.79 -18.03 6.47
N ARG A 245 8.12 -16.75 6.53
CA ARG A 245 7.85 -15.89 7.66
C ARG A 245 6.50 -15.26 7.44
N ASP A 246 5.52 -15.68 8.23
CA ASP A 246 4.26 -14.96 8.32
C ASP A 246 4.59 -13.48 8.53
N GLY A 247 4.03 -12.62 7.71
CA GLY A 247 4.15 -11.18 7.89
C GLY A 247 3.56 -10.83 9.25
N VAL A 248 4.40 -10.88 10.28
CA VAL A 248 3.98 -10.71 11.67
C VAL A 248 3.54 -9.26 11.84
N VAL A 249 2.25 -9.03 11.70
CA VAL A 249 1.63 -7.88 12.34
C VAL A 249 1.63 -8.22 13.83
N PRO A 250 2.35 -7.46 14.69
CA PRO A 250 2.34 -7.71 16.11
C PRO A 250 0.91 -7.76 16.61
N ALA A 251 0.55 -8.86 17.29
CA ALA A 251 -0.75 -8.95 17.93
C ALA A 251 -0.93 -7.74 18.85
N ARG A 252 -2.06 -7.07 18.73
CA ARG A 252 -2.45 -6.00 19.65
C ARG A 252 -2.47 -6.58 21.07
N ARG A 253 -1.64 -6.05 21.95
CA ARG A 253 -1.76 -6.24 23.41
C ARG A 253 -2.77 -5.24 23.96
#